data_dc6eef5df4c33948394ee14f35e40984
#
_entry.id   dc6eef5df4c33948394ee14f35e40984
#
_cell.length_a   1.000
_cell.length_b   1.000
_cell.length_c   1.000
_cell.angle_alpha   90.00
_cell.angle_beta   90.00
_cell.angle_gamma   90.00
#
_symmetry.space_group_name_H-M   'P 1'
#
loop_
_entity.id
_entity.type
_entity.pdbx_description
1 polymer ?
#
loop_
_entity_poly.entity_id
_entity_poly.type
_entity_poly.pdbx_seq_one_letter_code
_entity_poly.pdbx_strand_id
1 'polypeptide(L)'
;MGVLCQSFEDTISSATHSDFIYCDPPYIGRHVDYYDSWDEELEVALHSALVKSQSNFMLSTWHHNDYRSNEYIEQVWNDCQIITREHFYHVGAKEKNRNPVIEALLTNYVITGTQNQLRLENEQLSLFSTSDTLPEKIAN
;
A
#
# COMPACT_ATOMS: atom_id res chain seq x y z
N MET A 1 1.41 0.15 -27.23
CA MET A 1 1.84 -0.43 -25.95
C MET A 1 2.89 -1.49 -26.25
N GLY A 2 4.09 -1.38 -25.67
CA GLY A 2 5.19 -2.32 -25.86
C GLY A 2 5.50 -3.05 -24.56
N VAL A 3 6.01 -4.28 -24.66
CA VAL A 3 6.54 -5.05 -23.53
C VAL A 3 8.03 -5.19 -23.75
N LEU A 4 8.82 -4.84 -22.73
CA LEU A 4 10.29 -4.97 -22.73
C LEU A 4 10.69 -5.92 -21.60
N CYS A 5 11.72 -6.74 -21.87
CA CYS A 5 12.36 -7.59 -20.86
C CYS A 5 13.74 -6.99 -20.58
N GLN A 6 13.80 -6.15 -19.53
CA GLN A 6 15.01 -5.44 -19.12
C GLN A 6 14.96 -5.16 -17.61
N SER A 7 16.05 -4.66 -17.03
CA SER A 7 16.07 -4.28 -15.63
C SER A 7 15.15 -3.09 -15.35
N PHE A 8 14.72 -2.95 -14.10
CA PHE A 8 13.90 -1.79 -13.70
C PHE A 8 14.72 -0.50 -13.79
N GLU A 9 16.01 -0.54 -13.51
CA GLU A 9 16.89 0.64 -13.61
C GLU A 9 16.95 1.16 -15.05
N ASP A 10 17.09 0.28 -16.03
CA ASP A 10 17.11 0.66 -17.45
C ASP A 10 15.76 1.26 -17.86
N THR A 11 14.67 0.66 -17.39
CA THR A 11 13.31 1.16 -17.66
C THR A 11 13.11 2.54 -17.07
N ILE A 12 13.41 2.73 -15.80
CA ILE A 12 13.21 3.98 -15.05
C ILE A 12 14.14 5.09 -15.58
N SER A 13 15.37 4.74 -15.96
CA SER A 13 16.35 5.73 -16.48
C SER A 13 15.89 6.39 -17.77
N SER A 14 15.01 5.76 -18.53
CA SER A 14 14.43 6.32 -19.76
C SER A 14 13.23 7.21 -19.51
N ALA A 15 12.68 7.23 -18.29
CA ALA A 15 11.50 8.01 -17.95
C ALA A 15 11.86 9.51 -17.73
N THR A 16 10.91 10.37 -18.01
CA THR A 16 11.01 11.81 -17.87
C THR A 16 9.98 12.34 -16.87
N HIS A 17 10.10 13.59 -16.46
CA HIS A 17 9.13 14.25 -15.56
C HIS A 17 7.68 14.27 -16.10
N SER A 18 7.47 13.98 -17.38
CA SER A 18 6.14 13.89 -18.02
C SER A 18 5.54 12.48 -17.96
N ASP A 19 6.33 11.49 -17.53
CA ASP A 19 5.91 10.11 -17.45
C ASP A 19 5.35 9.79 -16.06
N PHE A 20 4.54 8.74 -16.01
CA PHE A 20 4.05 8.15 -14.78
C PHE A 20 4.54 6.72 -14.67
N ILE A 21 5.16 6.37 -13.54
CA ILE A 21 5.73 5.05 -13.30
C ILE A 21 4.86 4.30 -12.29
N TYR A 22 4.37 3.13 -12.65
CA TYR A 22 3.78 2.19 -11.71
C TYR A 22 4.73 1.03 -11.47
N CYS A 23 5.02 0.77 -10.20
CA CYS A 23 5.89 -0.32 -9.76
C CYS A 23 5.11 -1.33 -8.93
N ASP A 24 5.31 -2.60 -9.24
CA ASP A 24 4.76 -3.74 -8.49
C ASP A 24 5.88 -4.78 -8.27
N PRO A 25 6.88 -4.45 -7.41
CA PRO A 25 8.00 -5.34 -7.13
C PRO A 25 7.54 -6.53 -6.28
N PRO A 26 8.34 -7.61 -6.22
CA PRO A 26 8.14 -8.65 -5.23
C PRO A 26 8.11 -8.05 -3.82
N TYR A 27 7.17 -8.51 -2.99
CA TYR A 27 6.99 -7.96 -1.64
C TYR A 27 8.16 -8.37 -0.74
N ILE A 28 8.99 -7.42 -0.36
CA ILE A 28 10.14 -7.64 0.51
C ILE A 28 9.71 -8.30 1.84
N GLY A 29 10.49 -9.29 2.31
CA GLY A 29 10.21 -10.02 3.54
C GLY A 29 9.06 -11.03 3.47
N ARG A 30 8.36 -11.15 2.34
CA ARG A 30 7.43 -12.25 2.08
C ARG A 30 8.16 -13.35 1.31
N HIS A 31 8.18 -14.57 1.88
CA HIS A 31 8.67 -15.74 1.17
C HIS A 31 7.67 -16.07 0.05
N VAL A 32 7.98 -15.64 -1.13
CA VAL A 32 7.39 -16.13 -2.38
C VAL A 32 8.48 -16.95 -3.06
N ASP A 33 8.16 -18.17 -3.48
CA ASP A 33 9.07 -19.10 -4.18
C ASP A 33 9.41 -18.60 -5.61
N TYR A 34 9.78 -17.32 -5.75
CA TYR A 34 10.30 -16.77 -6.98
C TYR A 34 11.82 -16.89 -6.99
N TYR A 35 12.36 -17.22 -8.16
CA TYR A 35 13.78 -17.54 -8.40
C TYR A 35 14.75 -16.38 -8.10
N ASP A 36 14.27 -15.15 -7.98
CA ASP A 36 15.07 -13.99 -7.60
C ASP A 36 14.55 -13.43 -6.27
N SER A 37 15.41 -13.46 -5.27
CA SER A 37 15.11 -12.88 -3.96
C SER A 37 15.14 -11.36 -4.08
N TRP A 38 13.98 -10.70 -3.87
CA TRP A 38 13.92 -9.27 -3.68
C TRP A 38 14.45 -8.94 -2.28
N ASP A 39 15.53 -8.19 -2.21
CA ASP A 39 16.24 -7.87 -0.97
C ASP A 39 16.31 -6.36 -0.72
N GLU A 40 16.97 -6.00 0.37
CA GLU A 40 17.13 -4.60 0.79
C GLU A 40 17.93 -3.78 -0.25
N GLU A 41 18.93 -4.36 -0.87
CA GLU A 41 19.76 -3.66 -1.87
C GLU A 41 18.91 -3.27 -3.09
N LEU A 42 18.04 -4.18 -3.54
CA LEU A 42 17.10 -3.92 -4.64
C LEU A 42 16.02 -2.93 -4.27
N GLU A 43 15.52 -2.97 -3.02
CA GLU A 43 14.53 -2.01 -2.52
C GLU A 43 15.11 -0.58 -2.51
N VAL A 44 16.31 -0.41 -1.99
CA VAL A 44 17.04 0.88 -1.98
C VAL A 44 17.39 1.34 -3.39
N ALA A 45 17.79 0.43 -4.27
CA ALA A 45 18.11 0.74 -5.67
C ALA A 45 16.87 1.23 -6.41
N LEU A 46 15.71 0.59 -6.21
CA LEU A 46 14.44 0.99 -6.81
C LEU A 46 14.03 2.40 -6.34
N HIS A 47 14.06 2.67 -5.04
CA HIS A 47 13.79 4.00 -4.50
C HIS A 47 14.69 5.05 -5.12
N SER A 48 16.00 4.79 -5.15
CA SER A 48 16.99 5.72 -5.70
C SER A 48 16.77 6.00 -7.20
N ALA A 49 16.40 4.98 -7.98
CA ALA A 49 16.08 5.14 -9.39
C ALA A 49 14.83 6.00 -9.60
N LEU A 50 13.77 5.77 -8.81
CA LEU A 50 12.51 6.50 -8.88
C LEU A 50 12.69 7.98 -8.51
N VAL A 51 13.42 8.27 -7.44
CA VAL A 51 13.72 9.66 -7.04
C VAL A 51 14.55 10.38 -8.10
N LYS A 52 15.53 9.69 -8.70
CA LYS A 52 16.36 10.26 -9.78
C LYS A 52 15.57 10.58 -11.05
N SER A 53 14.56 9.80 -11.40
CA SER A 53 13.78 9.99 -12.63
C SER A 53 12.99 11.28 -12.64
N GLN A 54 12.68 11.87 -11.46
CA GLN A 54 11.80 13.03 -11.28
C GLN A 54 10.39 12.84 -11.85
N SER A 55 10.02 11.60 -12.18
CA SER A 55 8.68 11.24 -12.63
C SER A 55 7.74 11.09 -11.44
N ASN A 56 6.45 11.29 -11.66
CA ASN A 56 5.46 10.82 -10.69
C ASN A 56 5.42 9.30 -10.68
N PHE A 57 5.42 8.71 -9.50
CA PHE A 57 5.32 7.26 -9.38
C PHE A 57 4.30 6.81 -8.35
N MET A 58 3.85 5.58 -8.52
CA MET A 58 3.07 4.82 -7.56
C MET A 58 3.67 3.43 -7.44
N LEU A 59 3.91 2.98 -6.22
CA LEU A 59 4.46 1.66 -5.91
C LEU A 59 3.49 0.90 -5.02
N SER A 60 3.18 -0.34 -5.38
CA SER A 60 2.41 -1.26 -4.54
C SER A 60 3.34 -2.12 -3.69
N THR A 61 3.00 -2.27 -2.42
CA THR A 61 3.71 -3.15 -1.49
C THR A 61 2.77 -3.57 -0.35
N TRP A 62 3.21 -4.49 0.52
CA TRP A 62 2.48 -4.81 1.73
C TRP A 62 2.88 -3.85 2.87
N HIS A 63 1.94 -3.55 3.76
CA HIS A 63 2.20 -2.71 4.94
C HIS A 63 2.41 -3.58 6.18
N HIS A 64 1.38 -4.31 6.59
CA HIS A 64 1.44 -5.20 7.75
C HIS A 64 0.36 -6.26 7.70
N ASN A 65 0.48 -7.24 8.59
CA ASN A 65 -0.57 -8.16 8.97
C ASN A 65 -0.56 -8.30 10.51
N ASP A 66 -1.35 -9.20 11.07
CA ASP A 66 -1.45 -9.42 12.52
C ASP A 66 -0.12 -9.82 13.20
N TYR A 67 0.88 -10.24 12.43
CA TYR A 67 2.12 -10.82 12.95
C TYR A 67 3.37 -10.01 12.63
N ARG A 68 3.37 -9.23 11.53
CA ARG A 68 4.57 -8.55 11.01
C ARG A 68 4.20 -7.25 10.30
N SER A 69 5.13 -6.31 10.34
CA SER A 69 5.11 -5.08 9.54
C SER A 69 6.26 -5.04 8.54
N ASN A 70 6.06 -4.27 7.48
CA ASN A 70 7.10 -3.98 6.50
C ASN A 70 7.91 -2.76 6.98
N GLU A 71 9.04 -3.03 7.60
CA GLU A 71 9.91 -1.97 8.15
C GLU A 71 10.53 -1.09 7.06
N TYR A 72 10.63 -1.56 5.82
CA TYR A 72 11.19 -0.79 4.72
C TYR A 72 10.35 0.41 4.30
N ILE A 73 9.06 0.42 4.64
CA ILE A 73 8.20 1.60 4.45
C ILE A 73 8.75 2.79 5.24
N GLU A 74 9.19 2.56 6.49
CA GLU A 74 9.77 3.62 7.31
C GLU A 74 11.25 3.88 7.02
N GLN A 75 11.99 2.84 6.64
CA GLN A 75 13.44 2.94 6.45
C GLN A 75 13.83 3.50 5.08
N VAL A 76 13.09 3.14 4.03
CA VAL A 76 13.41 3.48 2.63
C VAL A 76 12.41 4.47 2.05
N TRP A 77 11.11 4.31 2.33
CA TRP A 77 10.02 5.06 1.68
C TRP A 77 9.41 6.16 2.56
N ASN A 78 10.15 6.65 3.56
CA ASN A 78 9.66 7.64 4.53
C ASN A 78 9.33 9.01 3.94
N ASP A 79 9.77 9.29 2.72
CA ASP A 79 9.52 10.50 1.95
C ASP A 79 8.25 10.40 1.07
N CYS A 80 7.62 9.23 1.03
CA CYS A 80 6.42 8.98 0.23
C CYS A 80 5.13 9.19 1.02
N GLN A 81 4.06 9.55 0.31
CA GLN A 81 2.71 9.43 0.84
C GLN A 81 2.30 7.95 0.86
N ILE A 82 1.74 7.50 1.98
CA ILE A 82 1.31 6.12 2.18
C ILE A 82 -0.21 6.09 2.22
N ILE A 83 -0.80 5.25 1.37
CA ILE A 83 -2.24 4.96 1.33
C ILE A 83 -2.41 3.48 1.58
N THR A 84 -3.14 3.10 2.62
CA THR A 84 -3.33 1.70 2.99
C THR A 84 -4.72 1.19 2.62
N ARG A 85 -4.80 -0.09 2.27
CA ARG A 85 -6.04 -0.82 2.00
C ARG A 85 -5.97 -2.21 2.61
N GLU A 86 -7.06 -2.60 3.24
CA GLU A 86 -7.24 -3.99 3.68
C GLU A 86 -7.56 -4.87 2.47
N HIS A 87 -6.79 -5.94 2.32
CA HIS A 87 -7.00 -6.94 1.27
C HIS A 87 -7.14 -8.34 1.85
N PHE A 88 -8.22 -9.03 1.46
CA PHE A 88 -8.46 -10.41 1.83
C PHE A 88 -8.06 -11.33 0.68
N TYR A 89 -6.96 -12.05 0.85
CA TYR A 89 -6.55 -13.06 -0.13
C TYR A 89 -7.46 -14.29 -0.03
N HIS A 90 -8.25 -14.54 -1.06
CA HIS A 90 -9.12 -15.71 -1.14
C HIS A 90 -8.39 -16.98 -1.61
N VAL A 91 -7.10 -17.10 -1.34
CA VAL A 91 -6.26 -18.22 -1.77
C VAL A 91 -6.16 -19.25 -0.64
N GLY A 92 -6.88 -20.36 -0.77
CA GLY A 92 -6.77 -21.51 0.14
C GLY A 92 -8.12 -22.12 0.53
N ALA A 93 -8.14 -23.44 0.63
CA ALA A 93 -9.35 -24.27 0.83
C ALA A 93 -9.97 -24.17 2.24
N LYS A 94 -9.39 -23.44 3.17
CA LYS A 94 -9.90 -23.31 4.55
C LYS A 94 -10.07 -21.85 4.92
N GLU A 95 -11.31 -21.48 5.19
CA GLU A 95 -11.75 -20.14 5.61
C GLU A 95 -11.02 -19.61 6.87
N LYS A 96 -10.51 -20.50 7.69
CA LYS A 96 -9.85 -20.24 8.98
C LYS A 96 -8.42 -19.65 8.87
N ASN A 97 -7.83 -19.63 7.67
CA ASN A 97 -6.46 -19.14 7.42
C ASN A 97 -6.43 -17.81 6.64
N ARG A 98 -7.54 -17.10 6.57
CA ARG A 98 -7.65 -15.83 5.84
C ARG A 98 -7.34 -14.68 6.77
N ASN A 99 -6.06 -14.46 7.06
CA ASN A 99 -5.68 -13.25 7.76
C ASN A 99 -5.66 -12.09 6.75
N PRO A 100 -6.29 -10.96 7.09
CA PRO A 100 -6.21 -9.77 6.26
C PRO A 100 -4.76 -9.31 6.16
N VAL A 101 -4.39 -8.85 4.98
CA VAL A 101 -3.13 -8.15 4.75
C VAL A 101 -3.46 -6.71 4.44
N ILE A 102 -2.84 -5.80 5.14
CA ILE A 102 -2.92 -4.39 4.78
C ILE A 102 -1.87 -4.16 3.70
N GLU A 103 -2.33 -3.75 2.54
CA GLU A 103 -1.49 -3.34 1.42
C GLU A 103 -1.28 -1.82 1.46
N ALA A 104 -0.17 -1.37 0.90
CA ALA A 104 0.16 0.04 0.77
C ALA A 104 0.38 0.41 -0.70
N LEU A 105 -0.07 1.62 -1.04
CA LEU A 105 0.34 2.35 -2.23
C LEU A 105 1.19 3.53 -1.78
N LEU A 106 2.40 3.59 -2.28
CA LEU A 106 3.38 4.64 -2.00
C LEU A 106 3.47 5.58 -3.20
N THR A 107 3.40 6.90 -2.96
CA THR A 107 3.48 7.89 -4.04
C THR A 107 4.39 9.05 -3.63
N ASN A 108 5.06 9.65 -4.61
CA ASN A 108 5.85 10.89 -4.42
C ASN A 108 5.03 12.16 -4.63
N TYR A 109 3.71 12.05 -4.72
CA TYR A 109 2.79 13.17 -4.88
C TYR A 109 1.59 13.01 -3.95
N VAL A 110 0.94 14.13 -3.62
CA VAL A 110 -0.22 14.15 -2.72
C VAL A 110 -1.49 13.79 -3.49
N ILE A 111 -2.15 12.72 -3.08
CA ILE A 111 -3.49 12.37 -3.58
C ILE A 111 -4.51 13.15 -2.75
N THR A 112 -5.04 14.23 -3.31
CA THR A 112 -6.09 15.04 -2.69
C THR A 112 -7.45 14.38 -2.90
N GLY A 113 -8.17 14.09 -1.82
CA GLY A 113 -9.53 13.52 -1.87
C GLY A 113 -9.74 12.27 -1.04
N THR A 114 -8.74 11.42 -0.87
CA THR A 114 -8.85 10.16 -0.10
C THR A 114 -9.00 10.40 1.40
N GLN A 115 -8.37 11.42 1.96
CA GLN A 115 -8.48 11.73 3.39
C GLN A 115 -9.87 12.30 3.75
N ASN A 116 -10.51 13.03 2.85
CA ASN A 116 -11.85 13.57 3.10
C ASN A 116 -12.94 12.49 3.00
N GLN A 117 -12.80 11.50 2.12
CA GLN A 117 -13.75 10.38 2.04
C GLN A 117 -13.67 9.47 3.27
N LEU A 118 -12.46 9.09 3.71
CA LEU A 118 -12.27 8.29 4.92
C LEU A 118 -12.74 9.03 6.19
N ARG A 119 -12.58 10.35 6.25
CA ARG A 119 -13.08 11.16 7.36
C ARG A 119 -14.60 11.22 7.37
N LEU A 120 -15.25 11.40 6.22
CA LEU A 120 -16.70 11.40 6.09
C LEU A 120 -17.32 10.03 6.39
N GLU A 121 -16.71 8.93 5.97
CA GLU A 121 -17.17 7.58 6.31
C GLU A 121 -17.02 7.29 7.81
N ASN A 122 -15.94 7.71 8.45
CA ASN A 122 -15.75 7.58 9.89
C ASN A 122 -16.67 8.48 10.69
N GLU A 123 -16.97 9.70 10.24
CA GLU A 123 -17.95 10.59 10.87
C GLU A 123 -19.39 10.05 10.72
N GLN A 124 -19.74 9.45 9.57
CA GLN A 124 -21.04 8.79 9.40
C GLN A 124 -21.18 7.56 10.29
N LEU A 125 -20.17 6.72 10.41
CA LEU A 125 -20.17 5.55 11.29
C LEU A 125 -20.31 5.95 12.76
N SER A 126 -19.69 7.05 13.19
CA SER A 126 -19.80 7.56 14.56
C SER A 126 -21.20 8.11 14.88
N LEU A 127 -21.88 8.69 13.90
CA LEU A 127 -23.25 9.20 14.05
C LEU A 127 -24.28 8.06 14.21
N PHE A 128 -24.05 6.91 13.61
CA PHE A 128 -24.92 5.73 13.75
C PHE A 128 -24.69 4.96 15.06
N SER A 129 -23.52 5.08 15.69
CA SER A 129 -23.20 4.41 16.96
C SER A 129 -23.76 5.12 18.22
N THR A 130 -24.25 6.36 18.11
CA THR A 130 -24.75 7.16 19.25
C THR A 130 -26.28 7.19 19.38
N SER A 131 -27.04 6.47 18.55
CA SER A 131 -28.50 6.55 18.53
C SER A 131 -29.25 5.42 19.29
N ASP A 132 -28.55 4.51 19.99
CA ASP A 132 -29.21 3.44 20.78
C ASP A 132 -29.10 3.64 22.30
N THR A 133 -29.59 4.81 22.79
CA THR A 133 -30.01 4.90 24.17
C THR A 133 -31.53 4.99 24.20
N LEU A 134 -32.17 3.86 24.41
CA LEU A 134 -33.61 3.78 24.69
C LEU A 134 -33.92 4.50 26.01
N PRO A 135 -34.97 5.30 26.09
CA PRO A 135 -35.40 5.92 27.34
C PRO A 135 -35.96 4.85 28.28
N GLU A 136 -35.46 4.84 29.53
CA GLU A 136 -36.01 4.06 30.62
C GLU A 136 -37.50 4.38 30.80
N LYS A 137 -38.33 3.35 30.80
CA LYS A 137 -39.72 3.43 31.20
C LYS A 137 -39.80 3.70 32.71
N ILE A 138 -40.28 4.87 33.05
CA ILE A 138 -40.76 5.20 34.42
C ILE A 138 -41.99 4.34 34.68
N ALA A 139 -41.86 3.41 35.61
CA ALA A 139 -43.02 2.68 36.17
C ALA A 139 -43.57 3.45 37.35
N ASN A 140 -44.85 3.79 37.25
CA ASN A 140 -45.68 4.15 38.40
C ASN A 140 -46.26 2.88 39.03
#